data_75898b419c1daa043595a13e7cbaacce
#
_entry.id   75898b419c1daa043595a13e7cbaacce
#
_cell.length_a   1.000
_cell.length_b   1.000
_cell.length_c   1.000
_cell.angle_alpha   90.00
_cell.angle_beta   90.00
_cell.angle_gamma   90.00
#
_symmetry.space_group_name_H-M   'P 1'
#
loop_
_entity.id
_entity.type
_entity.pdbx_description
1 polymer ?
#
loop_
_entity_poly.entity_id
_entity_poly.type
_entity_poly.pdbx_seq_one_letter_code
_entity_poly.pdbx_strand_id
1 'polypeptide(L)'
;MDAKKYPKINDWIYVENMLNPELCKTLISIIKNENWKLHEWYSYKDNTTKSMKEKECSVLFADNMEFEPFQKVGKLVDEVIKNYQNHYDIGEHCSRFSKPRYNRYKEGTQMRKHVDHIHSIFDGQTKGIPILSIVGVLN
;
A
#
# COMPACT_ATOMS: atom_id res chain seq x y z
N MET A 1 -7.83 38.61 10.79
CA MET A 1 -7.70 37.51 9.79
C MET A 1 -7.44 36.23 10.56
N ASP A 2 -8.47 35.41 10.73
CA ASP A 2 -8.27 34.11 11.36
C ASP A 2 -7.37 33.28 10.43
N ALA A 3 -6.19 32.93 10.94
CA ALA A 3 -5.30 32.02 10.25
C ALA A 3 -6.10 30.75 10.00
N LYS A 4 -6.45 30.46 8.74
CA LYS A 4 -7.04 29.19 8.34
C LYS A 4 -6.14 28.10 8.90
N LYS A 5 -6.63 27.38 9.89
CA LYS A 5 -5.92 26.27 10.49
C LYS A 5 -5.72 25.23 9.40
N TYR A 6 -4.52 25.13 8.86
CA TYR A 6 -4.22 24.08 7.91
C TYR A 6 -4.50 22.73 8.58
N PRO A 7 -5.21 21.82 7.90
CA PRO A 7 -5.49 20.51 8.46
C PRO A 7 -4.17 19.84 8.84
N LYS A 8 -4.13 19.25 10.01
CA LYS A 8 -2.98 18.44 10.42
C LYS A 8 -2.94 17.19 9.53
N ILE A 9 -1.78 16.62 9.30
CA ILE A 9 -1.65 15.40 8.51
C ILE A 9 -2.55 14.27 9.03
N ASN A 10 -2.74 14.19 10.33
CA ASN A 10 -3.63 13.21 10.97
C ASN A 10 -5.11 13.40 10.62
N ASP A 11 -5.51 14.59 10.18
CA ASP A 11 -6.88 14.87 9.78
C ASP A 11 -7.25 14.17 8.46
N TRP A 12 -6.24 13.63 7.73
CA TRP A 12 -6.40 12.88 6.48
C TRP A 12 -6.16 11.37 6.64
N ILE A 13 -5.96 10.91 7.87
CA ILE A 13 -5.82 9.49 8.17
C ILE A 13 -7.19 8.94 8.55
N TYR A 14 -7.64 7.98 7.75
CA TYR A 14 -8.87 7.25 7.98
C TYR A 14 -8.52 5.82 8.39
N VAL A 15 -9.10 5.34 9.48
CA VAL A 15 -8.86 4.00 10.00
C VAL A 15 -10.19 3.28 10.13
N GLU A 16 -10.27 2.10 9.54
CA GLU A 16 -11.45 1.26 9.55
C GLU A 16 -11.11 -0.20 9.85
N ASN A 17 -11.94 -0.86 10.64
CA ASN A 17 -11.74 -2.26 11.00
C ASN A 17 -12.58 -3.15 10.08
N MET A 18 -12.05 -3.52 8.92
CA MET A 18 -12.73 -4.29 7.90
C MET A 18 -12.18 -5.71 7.71
N LEU A 19 -10.97 -5.98 8.18
CA LEU A 19 -10.35 -7.28 8.00
C LEU A 19 -10.87 -8.27 9.05
N ASN A 20 -11.59 -9.28 8.57
CA ASN A 20 -12.03 -10.41 9.40
C ASN A 20 -10.83 -11.26 9.83
N PRO A 21 -10.69 -11.65 11.11
CA PRO A 21 -9.58 -12.45 11.60
C PRO A 21 -9.38 -13.78 10.86
N GLU A 22 -10.45 -14.43 10.43
CA GLU A 22 -10.34 -15.69 9.66
C GLU A 22 -9.78 -15.46 8.26
N LEU A 23 -10.15 -14.36 7.60
CA LEU A 23 -9.54 -13.95 6.35
C LEU A 23 -8.05 -13.66 6.52
N CYS A 24 -7.66 -12.94 7.58
CA CYS A 24 -6.27 -12.68 7.91
C CYS A 24 -5.47 -13.97 8.09
N LYS A 25 -5.97 -14.92 8.89
CA LYS A 25 -5.32 -16.22 9.10
C LYS A 25 -5.16 -16.99 7.78
N THR A 26 -6.20 -16.99 6.95
CA THR A 26 -6.20 -17.65 5.65
C THR A 26 -5.13 -17.04 4.74
N LEU A 27 -5.10 -15.70 4.61
CA LEU A 27 -4.10 -15.00 3.83
C LEU A 27 -2.68 -15.30 4.32
N ILE A 28 -2.43 -15.18 5.63
CA ILE A 28 -1.12 -15.49 6.23
C ILE A 28 -0.71 -16.93 5.89
N SER A 29 -1.61 -17.90 5.99
CA SER A 29 -1.32 -19.31 5.70
C SER A 29 -0.91 -19.53 4.23
N ILE A 30 -1.56 -18.83 3.30
CA ILE A 30 -1.27 -18.90 1.87
C ILE A 30 0.10 -18.27 1.58
N ILE A 31 0.31 -17.04 2.04
CA ILE A 31 1.50 -16.27 1.68
C ILE A 31 2.76 -16.68 2.46
N LYS A 32 2.62 -17.44 3.54
CA LYS A 32 3.72 -17.81 4.44
C LYS A 32 4.89 -18.47 3.71
N ASN A 33 4.61 -19.34 2.77
CA ASN A 33 5.59 -20.16 2.06
C ASN A 33 5.91 -19.65 0.65
N GLU A 34 5.38 -18.49 0.27
CA GLU A 34 5.64 -17.90 -1.02
C GLU A 34 7.07 -17.36 -1.15
N ASN A 35 7.49 -17.14 -2.38
CA ASN A 35 8.84 -16.64 -2.69
C ASN A 35 8.95 -15.14 -2.40
N TRP A 36 9.26 -14.81 -1.15
CA TRP A 36 9.44 -13.44 -0.69
C TRP A 36 10.74 -12.85 -1.23
N LYS A 37 10.67 -11.66 -1.81
CA LYS A 37 11.81 -10.89 -2.29
C LYS A 37 12.19 -9.81 -1.28
N LEU A 38 13.44 -9.38 -1.28
CA LEU A 38 13.84 -8.20 -0.53
C LEU A 38 13.18 -6.97 -1.14
N HIS A 39 12.84 -6.00 -0.29
CA HIS A 39 12.35 -4.72 -0.75
C HIS A 39 13.43 -3.98 -1.54
N GLU A 40 13.04 -3.31 -2.60
CA GLU A 40 13.93 -2.58 -3.48
C GLU A 40 13.51 -1.12 -3.56
N TRP A 41 14.50 -0.22 -3.59
CA TRP A 41 14.31 1.20 -3.81
C TRP A 41 14.89 1.62 -5.14
N TYR A 42 14.15 2.43 -5.88
CA TYR A 42 14.70 3.10 -7.04
C TYR A 42 15.54 4.31 -6.61
N SER A 43 16.76 4.39 -7.12
CA SER A 43 17.66 5.52 -6.90
C SER A 43 17.70 6.41 -8.13
N TYR A 44 17.12 7.58 -8.04
CA TYR A 44 17.18 8.58 -9.13
C TYR A 44 18.61 9.06 -9.40
N LYS A 45 19.45 9.09 -8.37
CA LYS A 45 20.85 9.51 -8.51
C LYS A 45 21.64 8.59 -9.44
N ASP A 46 21.39 7.29 -9.32
CA ASP A 46 22.15 6.26 -10.02
C ASP A 46 21.36 5.65 -11.18
N ASN A 47 20.11 6.05 -11.34
CA ASN A 47 19.14 5.50 -12.29
C ASN A 47 19.05 3.96 -12.22
N THR A 48 19.10 3.40 -11.01
CA THR A 48 19.10 1.97 -10.77
C THR A 48 18.20 1.58 -9.61
N THR A 49 17.76 0.32 -9.60
CA THR A 49 17.10 -0.28 -8.45
C THR A 49 18.14 -0.87 -7.50
N LYS A 50 18.04 -0.53 -6.23
CA LYS A 50 18.93 -1.04 -5.17
C LYS A 50 18.13 -1.90 -4.21
N SER A 51 18.50 -3.16 -4.08
CA SER A 51 17.99 -4.04 -3.03
C SER A 51 18.50 -3.59 -1.67
N MET A 52 17.60 -3.49 -0.71
CA MET A 52 17.95 -3.11 0.67
C MET A 52 18.22 -4.36 1.48
N LYS A 53 19.46 -4.48 1.93
CA LYS A 53 19.92 -5.60 2.73
C LYS A 53 19.08 -5.69 4.02
N GLU A 54 18.55 -6.86 4.31
CA GLU A 54 18.07 -7.45 5.58
C GLU A 54 17.43 -6.57 6.69
N LYS A 55 17.62 -5.25 6.65
CA LYS A 55 17.11 -4.30 7.65
C LYS A 55 15.72 -3.72 7.34
N GLU A 56 15.18 -4.05 6.18
CA GLU A 56 13.87 -3.63 5.76
C GLU A 56 12.95 -4.85 5.55
N CYS A 57 11.73 -4.61 5.10
CA CYS A 57 10.77 -5.68 4.89
C CYS A 57 11.10 -6.55 3.67
N SER A 58 10.62 -7.79 3.69
CA SER A 58 10.46 -8.58 2.49
C SER A 58 9.14 -8.25 1.83
N VAL A 59 9.06 -8.35 0.50
CA VAL A 59 7.88 -8.05 -0.29
C VAL A 59 7.41 -9.26 -1.08
N LEU A 60 6.10 -9.37 -1.24
CA LEU A 60 5.45 -10.32 -2.10
C LEU A 60 4.37 -9.59 -2.90
N PHE A 61 4.46 -9.65 -4.23
CA PHE A 61 3.42 -9.13 -5.11
C PHE A 61 2.37 -10.21 -5.35
N ALA A 62 1.11 -9.85 -5.21
CA ALA A 62 -0.01 -10.74 -5.49
C ALA A 62 -0.23 -10.82 -7.03
N ASP A 63 0.66 -11.50 -7.73
CA ASP A 63 0.57 -11.62 -9.19
C ASP A 63 -0.60 -12.50 -9.64
N ASN A 64 -1.05 -13.44 -8.80
CA ASN A 64 -2.19 -14.33 -9.05
C ASN A 64 -3.38 -13.95 -8.16
N MET A 65 -4.09 -12.89 -8.56
CA MET A 65 -5.31 -12.43 -7.88
C MET A 65 -6.55 -13.35 -8.10
N GLU A 66 -6.36 -14.53 -8.73
CA GLU A 66 -7.44 -15.47 -9.00
C GLU A 66 -7.92 -16.26 -7.77
N PHE A 67 -7.12 -16.30 -6.70
CA PHE A 67 -7.54 -16.93 -5.45
C PHE A 67 -8.60 -16.09 -4.74
N GLU A 68 -9.68 -16.73 -4.36
CA GLU A 68 -10.83 -16.11 -3.70
C GLU A 68 -10.47 -15.20 -2.50
N PRO A 69 -9.53 -15.55 -1.59
CA PRO A 69 -9.12 -14.67 -0.50
C PRO A 69 -8.52 -13.34 -0.98
N PHE A 70 -7.77 -13.34 -2.08
CA PHE A 70 -7.20 -12.12 -2.65
C PHE A 70 -8.27 -11.24 -3.32
N GLN A 71 -9.27 -11.86 -3.95
CA GLN A 71 -10.42 -11.13 -4.50
C GLN A 71 -11.24 -10.46 -3.39
N LYS A 72 -11.38 -11.12 -2.24
CA LYS A 72 -12.03 -10.51 -1.06
C LYS A 72 -11.27 -9.27 -0.59
N VAL A 73 -9.95 -9.33 -0.52
CA VAL A 73 -9.12 -8.15 -0.18
C VAL A 73 -9.34 -7.03 -1.19
N GLY A 74 -9.36 -7.33 -2.49
CA GLY A 74 -9.64 -6.33 -3.52
C GLY A 74 -10.96 -5.60 -3.29
N LYS A 75 -12.03 -6.35 -3.03
CA LYS A 75 -13.36 -5.77 -2.71
C LYS A 75 -13.35 -4.89 -1.46
N LEU A 76 -12.64 -5.33 -0.41
CA LEU A 76 -12.48 -4.53 0.81
C LEU A 76 -11.71 -3.24 0.55
N VAL A 77 -10.66 -3.28 -0.27
CA VAL A 77 -9.91 -2.09 -0.69
C VAL A 77 -10.81 -1.11 -1.42
N ASP A 78 -11.63 -1.59 -2.37
CA ASP A 78 -12.59 -0.74 -3.10
C ASP A 78 -13.60 -0.09 -2.14
N GLU A 79 -14.06 -0.83 -1.15
CA GLU A 79 -14.99 -0.33 -0.13
C GLU A 79 -14.34 0.73 0.76
N VAL A 80 -13.11 0.48 1.25
CA VAL A 80 -12.35 1.45 2.05
C VAL A 80 -12.12 2.75 1.27
N ILE A 81 -11.81 2.67 -0.02
CA ILE A 81 -11.62 3.85 -0.87
C ILE A 81 -12.91 4.66 -0.93
N LYS A 82 -14.05 4.02 -1.17
CA LYS A 82 -15.35 4.70 -1.21
C LYS A 82 -15.68 5.35 0.13
N ASN A 83 -15.45 4.64 1.23
CA ASN A 83 -15.69 5.16 2.57
C ASN A 83 -14.79 6.37 2.87
N TYR A 84 -13.52 6.31 2.49
CA TYR A 84 -12.59 7.42 2.59
C TYR A 84 -13.04 8.63 1.77
N GLN A 85 -13.40 8.42 0.52
CA GLN A 85 -13.86 9.48 -0.38
C GLN A 85 -15.13 10.16 0.14
N ASN A 86 -16.08 9.37 0.63
CA ASN A 86 -17.31 9.88 1.24
C ASN A 86 -17.04 10.65 2.54
N HIS A 87 -16.12 10.12 3.39
CA HIS A 87 -15.80 10.76 4.67
C HIS A 87 -15.19 12.15 4.49
N TYR A 88 -14.36 12.31 3.45
CA TYR A 88 -13.67 13.58 3.21
C TYR A 88 -14.30 14.43 2.09
N ASP A 89 -15.39 13.97 1.48
CA ASP A 89 -16.10 14.65 0.37
C ASP A 89 -15.15 15.04 -0.78
N ILE A 90 -14.24 14.13 -1.14
CA ILE A 90 -13.22 14.41 -2.15
C ILE A 90 -13.57 13.92 -3.56
N GLY A 91 -14.74 13.32 -3.74
CA GLY A 91 -15.19 12.79 -5.02
C GLY A 91 -14.37 11.60 -5.55
N GLU A 92 -14.71 11.12 -6.74
CA GLU A 92 -14.04 9.99 -7.38
C GLU A 92 -12.83 10.46 -8.20
N HIS A 93 -11.66 10.53 -7.60
CA HIS A 93 -10.43 10.97 -8.27
C HIS A 93 -9.40 9.86 -8.51
N CYS A 94 -9.61 8.65 -7.95
CA CYS A 94 -8.72 7.53 -8.16
C CYS A 94 -9.07 6.81 -9.47
N SER A 95 -8.28 6.99 -10.51
CA SER A 95 -8.48 6.35 -11.82
C SER A 95 -7.69 5.05 -12.00
N ARG A 96 -6.73 4.77 -11.14
CA ARG A 96 -5.87 3.59 -11.20
C ARG A 96 -5.43 3.15 -9.82
N PHE A 97 -5.24 1.84 -9.66
CA PHE A 97 -4.72 1.22 -8.45
C PHE A 97 -3.46 0.42 -8.79
N SER A 98 -2.46 0.48 -7.93
CA SER A 98 -1.37 -0.49 -8.00
C SER A 98 -1.87 -1.84 -7.49
N LYS A 99 -1.27 -2.92 -7.97
CA LYS A 99 -1.53 -4.25 -7.41
C LYS A 99 -1.20 -4.26 -5.92
N PRO A 100 -1.99 -4.95 -5.09
CA PRO A 100 -1.66 -5.14 -3.68
C PRO A 100 -0.28 -5.76 -3.52
N ARG A 101 0.44 -5.28 -2.55
CA ARG A 101 1.76 -5.80 -2.16
C ARG A 101 1.70 -6.21 -0.69
N TYR A 102 2.18 -7.39 -0.37
CA TYR A 102 2.36 -7.81 1.01
C TYR A 102 3.76 -7.46 1.48
N ASN A 103 3.86 -6.88 2.66
CA ASN A 103 5.13 -6.57 3.32
C ASN A 103 5.25 -7.44 4.56
N ARG A 104 6.37 -8.14 4.71
CA ARG A 104 6.67 -8.94 5.89
C ARG A 104 7.84 -8.31 6.64
N TYR A 105 7.58 -7.85 7.83
CA TYR A 105 8.57 -7.30 8.74
C TYR A 105 9.02 -8.38 9.72
N LYS A 106 10.32 -8.59 9.84
CA LYS A 106 10.92 -9.37 10.92
C LYS A 106 11.19 -8.42 12.09
N GLU A 107 11.34 -8.99 13.29
CA GLU A 107 11.74 -8.22 14.46
C GLU A 107 13.02 -7.39 14.17
N GLY A 108 13.02 -6.13 14.57
CA GLY A 108 14.12 -5.19 14.32
C GLY A 108 14.21 -4.64 12.90
N THR A 109 13.26 -4.98 12.00
CA THR A 109 13.22 -4.38 10.66
C THR A 109 12.19 -3.27 10.57
N GLN A 110 12.49 -2.26 9.75
CA GLN A 110 11.57 -1.14 9.49
C GLN A 110 11.79 -0.60 8.09
N MET A 111 10.73 -0.11 7.46
CA MET A 111 10.83 0.66 6.23
C MET A 111 11.28 2.08 6.57
N ARG A 112 12.23 2.63 5.81
CA ARG A 112 12.65 4.02 5.98
C ARG A 112 11.51 4.99 5.71
N LYS A 113 11.58 6.16 6.34
CA LYS A 113 10.67 7.27 6.03
C LYS A 113 10.80 7.64 4.56
N HIS A 114 9.70 7.63 3.84
CA HIS A 114 9.65 7.89 2.40
C HIS A 114 8.30 8.50 2.02
N VAL A 115 8.20 8.90 0.78
CA VAL A 115 6.95 9.29 0.14
C VAL A 115 6.68 8.27 -0.97
N ASP A 116 5.47 7.77 -1.04
CA ASP A 116 5.05 6.89 -2.13
C ASP A 116 5.03 7.68 -3.43
N HIS A 117 5.66 7.13 -4.47
CA HIS A 117 5.67 7.76 -5.78
C HIS A 117 5.78 6.71 -6.89
N ILE A 118 5.42 7.11 -8.08
CA ILE A 118 5.58 6.31 -9.29
C ILE A 118 6.90 6.71 -9.95
N HIS A 119 7.69 5.71 -10.37
CA HIS A 119 8.99 5.90 -11.01
C HIS A 119 8.96 6.86 -12.21
N SER A 120 7.94 6.72 -13.07
CA SER A 120 7.77 7.56 -14.25
C SER A 120 6.41 8.26 -14.19
N ILE A 121 6.39 9.42 -13.52
CA ILE A 121 5.14 10.15 -13.28
C ILE A 121 4.50 10.62 -14.60
N PHE A 122 5.31 11.00 -15.57
CA PHE A 122 4.84 11.67 -16.79
C PHE A 122 4.87 10.79 -18.05
N ASP A 123 5.81 9.88 -18.17
CA ASP A 123 6.15 9.18 -19.42
C ASP A 123 6.22 7.66 -19.35
N GLY A 124 6.13 7.05 -18.17
CA GLY A 124 6.16 5.60 -18.00
C GLY A 124 4.86 4.89 -18.39
N GLN A 125 4.91 3.57 -18.50
CA GLN A 125 3.73 2.73 -18.69
C GLN A 125 2.71 2.90 -17.54
N THR A 126 3.20 3.09 -16.34
CA THR A 126 2.41 3.42 -15.15
C THR A 126 2.73 4.85 -14.74
N LYS A 127 2.01 5.79 -15.27
CA LYS A 127 2.17 7.22 -14.97
C LYS A 127 1.03 7.72 -14.09
N GLY A 128 1.30 8.70 -13.26
CA GLY A 128 0.33 9.33 -12.38
C GLY A 128 0.93 9.71 -11.03
N ILE A 129 0.19 10.43 -10.25
CA ILE A 129 0.59 10.86 -8.90
C ILE A 129 -0.19 10.01 -7.89
N PRO A 130 0.48 9.28 -6.99
CA PRO A 130 -0.20 8.61 -5.89
C PRO A 130 -0.88 9.65 -4.98
N ILE A 131 -2.18 9.52 -4.81
CA ILE A 131 -2.97 10.43 -3.99
C ILE A 131 -3.52 9.75 -2.74
N LEU A 132 -3.50 8.42 -2.69
CA LEU A 132 -3.99 7.64 -1.57
C LEU A 132 -3.11 6.40 -1.38
N SER A 133 -2.66 6.18 -0.16
CA SER A 133 -1.97 4.95 0.26
C SER A 133 -2.85 4.19 1.25
N ILE A 134 -3.06 2.90 0.98
CA ILE A 134 -3.88 2.03 1.82
C ILE A 134 -2.98 0.96 2.43
N VAL A 135 -3.05 0.82 3.75
CA VAL A 135 -2.28 -0.17 4.51
C VAL A 135 -3.24 -1.03 5.32
N GLY A 136 -3.25 -2.33 5.06
CA GLY A 136 -3.96 -3.31 5.86
C GLY A 136 -2.98 -4.08 6.76
N VAL A 137 -3.38 -4.33 8.00
CA VAL A 137 -2.60 -5.13 8.96
C VAL A 137 -3.27 -6.48 9.12
N LEU A 138 -2.53 -7.57 8.89
CA LEU A 138 -3.04 -8.95 8.95
C LEU A 138 -2.84 -9.62 10.31
N ASN A 139 -1.94 -9.10 11.15
CA ASN A 139 -1.59 -9.67 12.45
C ASN A 139 -1.47 -8.60 13.54
#